data_3acf6d0a441a1014f09b99c38540e78a
#
_entry.id   3acf6d0a441a1014f09b99c38540e78a
#
_cell.length_a   1.000
_cell.length_b   1.000
_cell.length_c   1.000
_cell.angle_alpha   90.00
_cell.angle_beta   90.00
_cell.angle_gamma   90.00
#
_symmetry.space_group_name_H-M   'P 1'
#
loop_
_entity.id
_entity.type
_entity.pdbx_description
1 polymer ?
#
loop_
_entity_poly.entity_id
_entity_poly.type
_entity_poly.pdbx_seq_one_letter_code
_entity_poly.pdbx_strand_id
1 'polypeptide(L)'
;LAGAKKWISIAVKAEISEVSGELILPLHEERELIPISVMQILEENLKPYCRFSLFSFSGAADAEIAGIVAIDENNSQTSMIDILSDICKEIRKILMIPVTIGIGHSRTELGLICESFRSALDALGYRAIVGSGSTIYINDVEPVNTGKLQFTAEDESALIQAVKFGPEEKIRSVVSGIIGRMSDAKVHARQYQTYMFSVA
;
A
#
# COMPACT_ATOMS: atom_id res chain seq x y z
N LEU A 1 20.81 -12.45 -8.21
CA LEU A 1 21.02 -11.26 -7.32
C LEU A 1 22.51 -11.02 -6.99
N ALA A 2 23.44 -11.93 -7.34
CA ALA A 2 24.87 -11.74 -7.10
C ALA A 2 25.39 -10.52 -7.88
N GLY A 3 26.17 -9.65 -7.21
CA GLY A 3 26.76 -8.45 -7.81
C GLY A 3 25.91 -7.16 -7.73
N ALA A 4 24.73 -7.18 -7.16
CA ALA A 4 23.99 -5.98 -6.87
C ALA A 4 24.62 -5.22 -5.69
N LYS A 5 24.62 -3.89 -5.72
CA LYS A 5 25.14 -3.06 -4.63
C LYS A 5 24.08 -2.77 -3.56
N LYS A 6 22.81 -2.78 -3.94
CA LYS A 6 21.67 -2.53 -3.05
C LYS A 6 20.48 -3.40 -3.47
N TRP A 7 19.63 -3.65 -2.52
CA TRP A 7 18.35 -4.34 -2.71
C TRP A 7 17.23 -3.52 -2.11
N ILE A 8 16.08 -3.55 -2.77
CA ILE A 8 14.82 -3.08 -2.23
C ILE A 8 13.82 -4.22 -2.23
N SER A 9 12.94 -4.25 -1.24
CA SER A 9 11.78 -5.13 -1.26
C SER A 9 10.56 -4.36 -1.72
N ILE A 10 9.69 -5.06 -2.43
CA ILE A 10 8.37 -4.58 -2.79
C ILE A 10 7.31 -5.50 -2.20
N ALA A 11 6.19 -4.92 -1.82
CA ALA A 11 4.99 -5.62 -1.41
C ALA A 11 3.85 -5.17 -2.31
N VAL A 12 3.11 -6.09 -2.90
CA VAL A 12 2.09 -5.79 -3.93
C VAL A 12 0.74 -6.30 -3.48
N LYS A 13 -0.27 -5.45 -3.64
CA LYS A 13 -1.67 -5.74 -3.35
C LYS A 13 -2.55 -5.38 -4.54
N ALA A 14 -3.36 -6.33 -5.00
CA ALA A 14 -4.44 -6.07 -5.93
C ALA A 14 -5.69 -5.59 -5.15
N GLU A 15 -6.26 -4.46 -5.58
CA GLU A 15 -7.43 -3.85 -4.93
C GLU A 15 -8.70 -4.35 -5.62
N ILE A 16 -9.19 -5.48 -5.17
CA ILE A 16 -10.44 -6.07 -5.69
C ILE A 16 -11.59 -5.45 -4.90
N SER A 17 -12.24 -4.44 -5.49
CA SER A 17 -13.40 -3.80 -4.88
C SER A 17 -14.68 -4.58 -5.20
N GLU A 18 -15.45 -4.91 -4.18
CA GLU A 18 -16.78 -5.52 -4.33
C GLU A 18 -17.88 -4.51 -4.74
N VAL A 19 -17.53 -3.22 -4.82
CA VAL A 19 -18.50 -2.11 -4.90
C VAL A 19 -18.89 -1.73 -6.32
N SER A 20 -18.24 -2.24 -7.35
CA SER A 20 -18.58 -1.89 -8.73
C SER A 20 -19.35 -3.01 -9.41
N GLY A 21 -20.68 -2.94 -9.35
CA GLY A 21 -21.60 -3.85 -10.03
C GLY A 21 -21.51 -3.89 -11.57
N GLU A 22 -20.42 -3.44 -12.15
CA GLU A 22 -20.19 -3.39 -13.60
C GLU A 22 -18.77 -3.85 -14.02
N LEU A 23 -17.97 -4.47 -13.17
CA LEU A 23 -16.75 -5.10 -13.65
C LEU A 23 -17.07 -6.47 -14.26
N ILE A 24 -17.50 -6.41 -15.52
CA ILE A 24 -17.67 -7.56 -16.40
C ILE A 24 -16.27 -8.02 -16.84
N LEU A 25 -15.57 -8.75 -15.96
CA LEU A 25 -14.41 -9.50 -16.38
C LEU A 25 -14.57 -10.95 -15.93
N PRO A 26 -14.31 -11.92 -16.81
CA PRO A 26 -14.27 -13.34 -16.44
C PRO A 26 -13.31 -13.66 -15.31
N LEU A 27 -12.34 -12.78 -15.03
CA LEU A 27 -11.41 -12.88 -13.89
C LEU A 27 -12.09 -12.76 -12.51
N HIS A 28 -13.31 -12.23 -12.40
CA HIS A 28 -14.00 -12.17 -11.11
C HIS A 28 -14.42 -13.54 -10.56
N GLU A 29 -14.63 -14.52 -11.43
CA GLU A 29 -14.90 -15.90 -11.04
C GLU A 29 -13.62 -16.64 -10.62
N GLU A 30 -12.44 -16.13 -11.03
CA GLU A 30 -11.13 -16.73 -10.80
C GLU A 30 -10.19 -15.78 -10.03
N ARG A 31 -10.64 -15.26 -8.88
CA ARG A 31 -9.84 -14.34 -8.01
C ARG A 31 -8.43 -14.86 -7.72
N GLU A 32 -8.27 -16.17 -7.69
CA GLU A 32 -6.98 -16.83 -7.43
C GLU A 32 -5.95 -16.61 -8.56
N LEU A 33 -6.41 -16.29 -9.78
CA LEU A 33 -5.52 -16.02 -10.91
C LEU A 33 -5.00 -14.58 -10.95
N ILE A 34 -5.63 -13.66 -10.22
CA ILE A 34 -5.23 -12.24 -10.23
C ILE A 34 -3.78 -12.05 -9.76
N PRO A 35 -3.34 -12.61 -8.63
CA PRO A 35 -1.96 -12.48 -8.18
C PRO A 35 -0.97 -13.07 -9.19
N ILE A 36 -1.32 -14.18 -9.85
CA ILE A 36 -0.48 -14.83 -10.86
C ILE A 36 -0.34 -13.92 -12.09
N SER A 37 -1.44 -13.35 -12.56
CA SER A 37 -1.43 -12.44 -13.71
C SER A 37 -0.66 -11.15 -13.40
N VAL A 38 -0.83 -10.59 -12.21
CA VAL A 38 -0.06 -9.42 -11.73
C VAL A 38 1.43 -9.76 -11.68
N MET A 39 1.79 -10.92 -11.13
CA MET A 39 3.18 -11.37 -11.04
C MET A 39 3.81 -11.53 -12.41
N GLN A 40 3.10 -12.11 -13.38
CA GLN A 40 3.58 -12.26 -14.75
C GLN A 40 3.85 -10.91 -15.41
N ILE A 41 2.93 -9.94 -15.28
CA ILE A 41 3.13 -8.58 -15.84
C ILE A 41 4.33 -7.89 -15.18
N LEU A 42 4.48 -8.04 -13.86
CA LEU A 42 5.65 -7.53 -13.14
C LEU A 42 6.94 -8.14 -13.67
N GLU A 43 7.00 -9.47 -13.85
CA GLU A 43 8.18 -10.16 -14.37
C GLU A 43 8.55 -9.69 -15.77
N GLU A 44 7.60 -9.64 -16.68
CA GLU A 44 7.82 -9.22 -18.07
C GLU A 44 8.36 -7.78 -18.15
N ASN A 45 7.80 -6.89 -17.32
CA ASN A 45 8.17 -5.48 -17.35
C ASN A 45 9.43 -5.15 -16.53
N LEU A 46 9.78 -5.90 -15.49
CA LEU A 46 11.01 -5.69 -14.71
C LEU A 46 12.24 -6.30 -15.39
N LYS A 47 12.08 -7.39 -16.14
CA LYS A 47 13.16 -8.15 -16.77
C LYS A 47 14.16 -7.33 -17.59
N PRO A 48 13.75 -6.29 -18.36
CA PRO A 48 14.68 -5.45 -19.11
C PRO A 48 15.55 -4.53 -18.25
N TYR A 49 15.11 -4.23 -17.03
CA TYR A 49 15.68 -3.14 -16.22
C TYR A 49 16.52 -3.62 -15.05
N CYS A 50 16.19 -4.76 -14.45
CA CYS A 50 16.83 -5.19 -13.22
C CYS A 50 16.77 -6.71 -13.02
N ARG A 51 17.58 -7.18 -12.07
CA ARG A 51 17.44 -8.55 -11.54
C ARG A 51 16.49 -8.50 -10.35
N PHE A 52 15.59 -9.46 -10.31
CA PHE A 52 14.56 -9.54 -9.28
C PHE A 52 14.21 -10.98 -8.93
N SER A 53 13.50 -11.16 -7.85
CA SER A 53 12.80 -12.39 -7.48
C SER A 53 11.44 -12.03 -6.94
N LEU A 54 10.37 -12.63 -7.46
CA LEU A 54 9.01 -12.43 -7.00
C LEU A 54 8.49 -13.72 -6.36
N PHE A 55 7.64 -13.58 -5.37
CA PHE A 55 7.01 -14.64 -4.61
C PHE A 55 5.56 -14.31 -4.39
N SER A 56 4.65 -15.20 -4.77
CA SER A 56 3.24 -15.10 -4.41
C SER A 56 2.98 -15.86 -3.12
N PHE A 57 2.06 -15.38 -2.31
CA PHE A 57 1.60 -16.07 -1.12
C PHE A 57 0.12 -15.82 -0.91
N SER A 58 -0.58 -16.89 -0.55
CA SER A 58 -2.01 -16.85 -0.26
C SER A 58 -2.24 -16.61 1.23
N GLY A 59 -3.21 -15.76 1.56
CA GLY A 59 -3.70 -15.64 2.93
C GLY A 59 -3.07 -14.54 3.78
N ALA A 60 -2.17 -13.71 3.26
CA ALA A 60 -1.74 -12.51 3.96
C ALA A 60 -2.73 -11.37 3.67
N ALA A 61 -3.29 -10.78 4.73
CA ALA A 61 -4.25 -9.68 4.60
C ALA A 61 -3.65 -8.44 3.92
N ASP A 62 -2.32 -8.25 4.01
CA ASP A 62 -1.68 -7.00 3.67
C ASP A 62 -1.02 -6.98 2.28
N ALA A 63 -0.56 -8.13 1.77
CA ALA A 63 0.05 -8.24 0.45
C ALA A 63 -0.19 -9.63 -0.16
N GLU A 64 -0.14 -9.74 -1.48
CA GLU A 64 -0.32 -10.99 -2.23
C GLU A 64 0.97 -11.42 -2.94
N ILE A 65 1.84 -10.46 -3.24
CA ILE A 65 3.14 -10.69 -3.87
C ILE A 65 4.22 -9.94 -3.09
N ALA A 66 5.31 -10.63 -2.82
CA ALA A 66 6.56 -10.04 -2.35
C ALA A 66 7.58 -10.05 -3.47
N GLY A 67 8.41 -9.03 -3.53
CA GLY A 67 9.51 -8.97 -4.48
C GLY A 67 10.79 -8.46 -3.85
N ILE A 68 11.91 -8.95 -4.36
CA ILE A 68 13.24 -8.43 -4.09
C ILE A 68 13.79 -7.94 -5.42
N VAL A 69 14.14 -6.67 -5.48
CA VAL A 69 14.66 -5.99 -6.67
C VAL A 69 16.08 -5.54 -6.41
N ALA A 70 16.98 -5.91 -7.29
CA ALA A 70 18.38 -5.52 -7.24
C ALA A 70 18.57 -4.15 -7.89
N ILE A 71 19.25 -3.25 -7.21
CA ILE A 71 19.65 -1.94 -7.73
C ILE A 71 21.13 -2.00 -8.07
N ASP A 72 21.44 -1.86 -9.35
CA ASP A 72 22.79 -1.85 -9.88
C ASP A 72 23.24 -0.40 -10.20
N GLU A 73 24.49 -0.23 -10.63
CA GLU A 73 25.02 1.08 -11.02
C GLU A 73 24.25 1.75 -12.16
N ASN A 74 23.61 0.96 -13.01
CA ASN A 74 22.87 1.44 -14.18
C ASN A 74 21.43 1.87 -13.84
N ASN A 75 20.92 1.53 -12.64
CA ASN A 75 19.58 1.85 -12.22
C ASN A 75 19.61 2.56 -10.86
N SER A 76 19.26 3.84 -10.85
CA SER A 76 19.07 4.58 -9.61
C SER A 76 17.77 4.10 -8.91
N GLN A 77 17.71 4.29 -7.60
CA GLN A 77 16.49 3.98 -6.84
C GLN A 77 15.29 4.80 -7.34
N THR A 78 15.47 6.05 -7.71
CA THR A 78 14.42 6.92 -8.29
C THR A 78 13.91 6.34 -9.60
N SER A 79 14.81 5.92 -10.49
CA SER A 79 14.44 5.27 -11.75
C SER A 79 13.62 3.99 -11.52
N MET A 80 13.92 3.23 -10.48
CA MET A 80 13.16 2.03 -10.14
C MET A 80 11.75 2.34 -9.63
N ILE A 81 11.58 3.42 -8.87
CA ILE A 81 10.26 3.88 -8.42
C ILE A 81 9.40 4.28 -9.62
N ASP A 82 9.99 5.01 -10.59
CA ASP A 82 9.30 5.40 -11.81
C ASP A 82 8.88 4.18 -12.64
N ILE A 83 9.78 3.20 -12.82
CA ILE A 83 9.47 1.94 -13.51
C ILE A 83 8.32 1.21 -12.84
N LEU A 84 8.35 1.05 -11.52
CA LEU A 84 7.27 0.39 -10.77
C LEU A 84 5.95 1.17 -10.88
N SER A 85 6.01 2.50 -10.93
CA SER A 85 4.82 3.33 -11.13
C SER A 85 4.20 3.12 -12.51
N ASP A 86 5.02 3.01 -13.54
CA ASP A 86 4.53 2.74 -14.90
C ASP A 86 3.97 1.31 -15.02
N ILE A 87 4.57 0.34 -14.34
CA ILE A 87 4.03 -1.02 -14.26
C ILE A 87 2.66 -1.04 -13.58
N CYS A 88 2.44 -0.27 -12.50
CA CYS A 88 1.12 -0.13 -11.89
C CYS A 88 0.06 0.35 -12.88
N LYS A 89 0.39 1.34 -13.70
CA LYS A 89 -0.50 1.86 -14.74
C LYS A 89 -0.78 0.81 -15.82
N GLU A 90 0.24 0.06 -16.21
CA GLU A 90 0.12 -1.01 -17.21
C GLU A 90 -0.76 -2.15 -16.70
N ILE A 91 -0.55 -2.61 -15.45
CA ILE A 91 -1.39 -3.63 -14.82
C ILE A 91 -2.86 -3.16 -14.79
N ARG A 92 -3.10 -1.91 -14.37
CA ARG A 92 -4.45 -1.34 -14.35
C ARG A 92 -5.09 -1.31 -15.73
N LYS A 93 -4.30 -1.03 -16.77
CA LYS A 93 -4.79 -0.99 -18.17
C LYS A 93 -5.14 -2.38 -18.70
N ILE A 94 -4.31 -3.40 -18.35
CA ILE A 94 -4.49 -4.77 -18.86
C ILE A 94 -5.57 -5.51 -18.07
N LEU A 95 -5.49 -5.49 -16.74
CA LEU A 95 -6.37 -6.25 -15.86
C LEU A 95 -7.62 -5.47 -15.42
N MET A 96 -7.67 -4.16 -15.67
CA MET A 96 -8.72 -3.25 -15.18
C MET A 96 -8.85 -3.26 -13.64
N ILE A 97 -7.81 -3.71 -12.94
CA ILE A 97 -7.75 -3.80 -11.48
C ILE A 97 -6.64 -2.86 -11.00
N PRO A 98 -6.91 -1.95 -10.05
CA PRO A 98 -5.87 -1.14 -9.45
C PRO A 98 -4.96 -2.03 -8.59
N VAL A 99 -3.65 -1.82 -8.71
CA VAL A 99 -2.63 -2.51 -7.92
C VAL A 99 -1.81 -1.48 -7.19
N THR A 100 -1.62 -1.68 -5.89
CA THR A 100 -0.75 -0.84 -5.07
C THR A 100 0.56 -1.57 -4.80
N ILE A 101 1.69 -0.89 -5.02
CA ILE A 101 3.02 -1.41 -4.74
C ILE A 101 3.65 -0.58 -3.62
N GLY A 102 3.86 -1.19 -2.47
CA GLY A 102 4.68 -0.64 -1.40
C GLY A 102 6.16 -0.91 -1.65
N ILE A 103 7.00 0.11 -1.55
CA ILE A 103 8.45 0.03 -1.76
C ILE A 103 9.14 0.30 -0.43
N GLY A 104 9.94 -0.65 0.02
CA GLY A 104 10.68 -0.58 1.28
C GLY A 104 12.00 0.18 1.18
N HIS A 105 12.66 0.35 2.33
CA HIS A 105 13.99 0.95 2.40
C HIS A 105 15.01 0.12 1.60
N SER A 106 15.92 0.78 0.91
CA SER A 106 17.05 0.11 0.28
C SER A 106 18.05 -0.40 1.34
N ARG A 107 18.60 -1.60 1.08
CA ARG A 107 19.60 -2.23 1.94
C ARG A 107 20.82 -2.64 1.11
N THR A 108 22.00 -2.51 1.70
CA THR A 108 23.27 -2.96 1.09
C THR A 108 23.62 -4.40 1.48
N GLU A 109 23.02 -4.90 2.56
CA GLU A 109 23.23 -6.24 3.08
C GLU A 109 21.97 -7.09 2.84
N LEU A 110 22.15 -8.25 2.21
CA LEU A 110 21.03 -9.16 1.93
C LEU A 110 20.38 -9.70 3.21
N GLY A 111 21.14 -9.81 4.30
CA GLY A 111 20.61 -10.19 5.62
C GLY A 111 19.53 -9.25 6.17
N LEU A 112 19.51 -7.99 5.72
CA LEU A 112 18.53 -6.98 6.14
C LEU A 112 17.31 -6.90 5.20
N ILE A 113 17.16 -7.85 4.28
CA ILE A 113 16.05 -7.82 3.30
C ILE A 113 14.68 -7.95 3.98
N CYS A 114 14.60 -8.66 5.11
CA CYS A 114 13.37 -8.77 5.90
C CYS A 114 12.92 -7.43 6.47
N GLU A 115 13.85 -6.55 6.84
CA GLU A 115 13.54 -5.18 7.28
C GLU A 115 13.03 -4.33 6.12
N SER A 116 13.67 -4.47 4.95
CA SER A 116 13.21 -3.82 3.72
C SER A 116 11.78 -4.27 3.38
N PHE A 117 11.47 -5.56 3.52
CA PHE A 117 10.12 -6.06 3.26
C PHE A 117 9.09 -5.55 4.28
N ARG A 118 9.45 -5.49 5.57
CA ARG A 118 8.56 -4.89 6.58
C ARG A 118 8.24 -3.44 6.26
N SER A 119 9.24 -2.65 5.87
CA SER A 119 9.01 -1.26 5.48
C SER A 119 8.20 -1.15 4.17
N ALA A 120 8.26 -2.13 3.25
CA ALA A 120 7.39 -2.20 2.09
C ALA A 120 5.92 -2.48 2.48
N LEU A 121 5.70 -3.35 3.46
CA LEU A 121 4.35 -3.57 4.02
C LEU A 121 3.81 -2.33 4.75
N ASP A 122 4.68 -1.66 5.51
CA ASP A 122 4.31 -0.40 6.15
C ASP A 122 3.94 0.66 5.10
N ALA A 123 4.69 0.77 3.98
CA ALA A 123 4.36 1.63 2.85
C ALA A 123 2.99 1.28 2.25
N LEU A 124 2.70 0.00 2.03
CA LEU A 124 1.38 -0.46 1.60
C LEU A 124 0.25 -0.04 2.55
N GLY A 125 0.52 0.00 3.85
CA GLY A 125 -0.42 0.46 4.87
C GLY A 125 -0.91 1.89 4.66
N TYR A 126 -0.09 2.76 4.04
CA TYR A 126 -0.45 4.15 3.73
C TYR A 126 -1.44 4.29 2.57
N ARG A 127 -1.77 3.21 1.83
CA ARG A 127 -2.73 3.27 0.71
C ARG A 127 -4.10 3.83 1.10
N ALA A 128 -4.51 3.65 2.36
CA ALA A 128 -5.75 4.20 2.87
C ALA A 128 -5.76 5.74 2.93
N ILE A 129 -4.57 6.37 2.93
CA ILE A 129 -4.38 7.81 3.07
C ILE A 129 -3.96 8.42 1.73
N VAL A 130 -2.97 7.81 1.08
CA VAL A 130 -2.41 8.28 -0.20
C VAL A 130 -3.33 7.92 -1.37
N GLY A 131 -4.12 6.88 -1.21
CA GLY A 131 -4.94 6.28 -2.25
C GLY A 131 -4.35 4.96 -2.77
N SER A 132 -5.24 4.10 -3.28
CA SER A 132 -4.87 2.82 -3.88
C SER A 132 -4.53 2.98 -5.37
N GLY A 133 -3.90 1.96 -5.95
CA GLY A 133 -3.59 1.91 -7.39
C GLY A 133 -2.34 2.70 -7.79
N SER A 134 -1.40 2.88 -6.88
CA SER A 134 -0.15 3.62 -7.09
C SER A 134 1.04 2.95 -6.39
N THR A 135 2.24 3.39 -6.70
CA THR A 135 3.44 3.04 -5.94
C THR A 135 3.59 3.97 -4.74
N ILE A 136 3.90 3.40 -3.59
CA ILE A 136 4.13 4.13 -2.35
C ILE A 136 5.52 3.78 -1.83
N TYR A 137 6.43 4.75 -1.84
CA TYR A 137 7.76 4.57 -1.30
C TYR A 137 7.78 4.99 0.18
N ILE A 138 8.31 4.14 1.04
CA ILE A 138 8.28 4.36 2.48
C ILE A 138 8.90 5.69 2.91
N ASN A 139 10.01 6.11 2.29
CA ASN A 139 10.68 7.36 2.65
C ASN A 139 9.84 8.61 2.34
N ASP A 140 8.88 8.52 1.42
CA ASP A 140 8.03 9.65 1.04
C ASP A 140 6.86 9.83 2.01
N VAL A 141 6.47 8.75 2.69
CA VAL A 141 5.27 8.70 3.54
C VAL A 141 5.59 8.51 5.02
N GLU A 142 6.78 7.97 5.37
CA GLU A 142 7.17 7.76 6.75
C GLU A 142 7.42 9.11 7.45
N PRO A 143 6.71 9.40 8.53
CA PRO A 143 6.85 10.69 9.21
C PRO A 143 8.19 10.78 9.94
N VAL A 144 8.90 11.88 9.71
CA VAL A 144 10.17 12.20 10.41
C VAL A 144 9.90 12.46 11.90
N ASN A 145 8.71 12.99 12.24
CA ASN A 145 8.25 13.22 13.61
C ASN A 145 6.89 12.57 13.79
N THR A 146 6.78 11.65 14.71
CA THR A 146 5.52 10.97 15.03
C THR A 146 4.63 11.88 15.87
N GLY A 147 3.55 12.37 15.27
CA GLY A 147 2.40 12.91 16.00
C GLY A 147 1.75 11.82 16.87
N LYS A 148 0.83 12.20 17.75
CA LYS A 148 -0.04 11.26 18.45
C LYS A 148 -1.43 11.33 17.85
N LEU A 149 -1.90 10.23 17.31
CA LEU A 149 -3.28 10.07 16.88
C LEU A 149 -3.99 9.23 17.94
N GLN A 150 -4.92 9.85 18.66
CA GLN A 150 -5.71 9.18 19.70
C GLN A 150 -7.18 9.52 19.52
N PHE A 151 -8.02 8.49 19.61
CA PHE A 151 -9.47 8.65 19.72
C PHE A 151 -9.79 8.83 21.20
N THR A 152 -10.27 10.02 21.55
CA THR A 152 -10.51 10.39 22.96
C THR A 152 -11.93 10.05 23.39
N ALA A 153 -12.16 9.96 24.70
CA ALA A 153 -13.52 9.79 25.25
C ALA A 153 -14.48 10.93 24.85
N GLU A 154 -13.93 12.13 24.58
CA GLU A 154 -14.71 13.26 24.08
C GLU A 154 -15.14 13.04 22.63
N ASP A 155 -14.27 12.48 21.79
CA ASP A 155 -14.58 12.10 20.41
C ASP A 155 -15.67 11.03 20.37
N GLU A 156 -15.52 10.00 21.22
CA GLU A 156 -16.52 8.93 21.36
C GLU A 156 -17.88 9.50 21.79
N SER A 157 -17.90 10.34 22.82
CA SER A 157 -19.12 10.98 23.29
C SER A 157 -19.76 11.87 22.23
N ALA A 158 -18.94 12.63 21.49
CA ALA A 158 -19.43 13.49 20.41
C ALA A 158 -20.04 12.68 19.26
N LEU A 159 -19.40 11.55 18.89
CA LEU A 159 -19.89 10.67 17.86
C LEU A 159 -21.20 9.99 18.28
N ILE A 160 -21.26 9.45 19.49
CA ILE A 160 -22.47 8.81 20.05
C ILE A 160 -23.63 9.80 20.10
N GLN A 161 -23.39 11.02 20.57
CA GLN A 161 -24.43 12.04 20.61
C GLN A 161 -24.91 12.48 19.23
N ALA A 162 -23.97 12.63 18.27
CA ALA A 162 -24.33 12.97 16.90
C ALA A 162 -25.19 11.89 16.25
N VAL A 163 -24.82 10.60 16.43
CA VAL A 163 -25.57 9.46 15.86
C VAL A 163 -26.93 9.26 16.52
N LYS A 164 -27.04 9.41 17.86
CA LYS A 164 -28.31 9.17 18.59
C LYS A 164 -29.31 10.31 18.48
N PHE A 165 -28.85 11.55 18.44
CA PHE A 165 -29.70 12.71 18.63
C PHE A 165 -29.44 13.86 17.64
N GLY A 166 -28.43 13.74 16.78
CA GLY A 166 -28.03 14.79 15.87
C GLY A 166 -28.69 14.71 14.49
N PRO A 167 -28.82 15.82 13.79
CA PRO A 167 -29.15 15.83 12.37
C PRO A 167 -27.97 15.29 11.57
N GLU A 168 -28.24 14.83 10.35
CA GLU A 168 -27.23 14.25 9.45
C GLU A 168 -26.00 15.16 9.25
N GLU A 169 -26.22 16.45 9.16
CA GLU A 169 -25.15 17.47 9.02
C GLU A 169 -24.16 17.44 10.19
N LYS A 170 -24.67 17.21 11.41
CA LYS A 170 -23.83 17.13 12.61
C LYS A 170 -23.01 15.85 12.62
N ILE A 171 -23.59 14.73 12.17
CA ILE A 171 -22.87 13.46 12.00
C ILE A 171 -21.73 13.65 11.00
N ARG A 172 -22.02 14.23 9.84
CA ARG A 172 -21.01 14.54 8.80
C ARG A 172 -19.89 15.43 9.34
N SER A 173 -20.23 16.47 10.11
CA SER A 173 -19.25 17.38 10.70
C SER A 173 -18.31 16.67 11.67
N VAL A 174 -18.85 15.84 12.58
CA VAL A 174 -18.05 15.09 13.56
C VAL A 174 -17.14 14.09 12.84
N VAL A 175 -17.67 13.31 11.88
CA VAL A 175 -16.90 12.34 11.10
C VAL A 175 -15.82 13.03 10.28
N SER A 176 -16.14 14.16 9.62
CA SER A 176 -15.15 14.93 8.87
C SER A 176 -14.03 15.47 9.76
N GLY A 177 -14.35 15.89 11.00
CA GLY A 177 -13.35 16.31 11.98
C GLY A 177 -12.41 15.18 12.40
N ILE A 178 -12.95 13.95 12.59
CA ILE A 178 -12.17 12.76 12.89
C ILE A 178 -11.24 12.40 11.72
N ILE A 179 -11.77 12.38 10.50
CA ILE A 179 -10.99 12.10 9.28
C ILE A 179 -9.94 13.18 9.03
N GLY A 180 -10.27 14.44 9.24
CA GLY A 180 -9.34 15.56 9.10
C GLY A 180 -8.12 15.41 10.03
N ARG A 181 -8.34 15.05 11.30
CA ARG A 181 -7.23 14.76 12.22
C ARG A 181 -6.37 13.58 11.79
N MET A 182 -6.96 12.55 11.15
CA MET A 182 -6.18 11.46 10.58
C MET A 182 -5.27 11.95 9.45
N SER A 183 -5.78 12.79 8.56
CA SER A 183 -5.01 13.31 7.43
C SER A 183 -3.87 14.24 7.88
N ASP A 184 -4.11 15.02 8.94
CA ASP A 184 -3.13 15.97 9.49
C ASP A 184 -2.11 15.31 10.42
N ALA A 185 -2.47 14.18 11.04
CA ALA A 185 -1.61 13.44 11.94
C ALA A 185 -0.57 12.63 11.16
N LYS A 186 0.61 13.18 10.95
CA LYS A 186 1.75 12.47 10.37
C LYS A 186 2.24 11.36 11.31
N VAL A 187 1.57 10.22 11.30
CA VAL A 187 1.87 9.05 12.15
C VAL A 187 2.16 7.82 11.31
N HIS A 188 2.78 6.80 11.90
CA HIS A 188 3.03 5.53 11.22
C HIS A 188 1.72 4.83 10.81
N ALA A 189 1.74 4.12 9.67
CA ALA A 189 0.59 3.41 9.12
C ALA A 189 -0.15 2.53 10.15
N ARG A 190 0.58 1.85 11.05
CA ARG A 190 -0.01 1.04 12.13
C ARG A 190 -0.84 1.84 13.12
N GLN A 191 -0.49 3.11 13.36
CA GLN A 191 -1.27 3.96 14.26
C GLN A 191 -2.60 4.35 13.64
N TYR A 192 -2.67 4.53 12.32
CA TYR A 192 -3.95 4.71 11.61
C TYR A 192 -4.85 3.50 11.74
N GLN A 193 -4.31 2.29 11.58
CA GLN A 193 -5.09 1.05 11.77
C GLN A 193 -5.62 0.94 13.20
N THR A 194 -4.76 1.16 14.20
CA THR A 194 -5.16 1.13 15.61
C THR A 194 -6.24 2.18 15.90
N TYR A 195 -6.09 3.39 15.35
CA TYR A 195 -7.06 4.46 15.50
C TYR A 195 -8.42 4.09 14.88
N MET A 196 -8.42 3.54 13.66
CA MET A 196 -9.65 3.11 12.99
C MET A 196 -10.37 2.01 13.78
N PHE A 197 -9.63 1.06 14.37
CA PHE A 197 -10.22 0.05 15.25
C PHE A 197 -10.79 0.63 16.55
N SER A 198 -10.29 1.76 17.03
CA SER A 198 -10.85 2.41 18.22
C SER A 198 -12.10 3.25 17.93
N VAL A 199 -12.34 3.59 16.67
CA VAL A 199 -13.52 4.34 16.20
C VAL A 199 -14.68 3.42 15.83
N ALA A 200 -14.38 2.18 15.41
CA ALA A 200 -15.38 1.18 14.98
C ALA A 200 -16.05 0.50 16.16
#